data_e9e71b4409d9d63cb530d56208bbf723
#
_entry.id   e9e71b4409d9d63cb530d56208bbf723
#
_cell.length_a   1.000
_cell.length_b   1.000
_cell.length_c   1.000
_cell.angle_alpha   90.00
_cell.angle_beta   90.00
_cell.angle_gamma   90.00
#
_symmetry.space_group_name_H-M   'P 1'
#
loop_
_entity.id
_entity.type
_entity.pdbx_description
1 polymer ?
#
loop_
_entity_poly.entity_id
_entity_poly.type
_entity_poly.pdbx_seq_one_letter_code
_entity_poly.pdbx_strand_id
1 'polypeptide(L)'
;MRDVVEVLQEHKVFYLATSENNVPHVRPFGAVAAYDGRVWFCTSDQKAVCEQIRKNPQVEIASTGFGAEVKWLRLTGKAVIEDNAGAKAAIFKVMPQLKVMYAGKMDHFTVFYLAKAKAVLSSVDGSKAEELTIE
;
A
#
# COMPACT_ATOMS: atom_id res chain seq x y z
N MET A 1 -11.66 14.56 -8.42
CA MET A 1 -11.33 13.13 -8.28
C MET A 1 -10.46 12.94 -7.05
N ARG A 2 -10.77 11.98 -6.22
CA ARG A 2 -10.04 11.75 -4.98
C ARG A 2 -8.69 11.07 -5.26
N ASP A 3 -7.73 11.33 -4.39
CA ASP A 3 -6.41 10.71 -4.44
C ASP A 3 -6.42 9.41 -3.64
N VAL A 4 -5.84 8.36 -4.20
CA VAL A 4 -5.81 7.04 -3.57
C VAL A 4 -5.07 7.05 -2.22
N VAL A 5 -4.02 7.85 -2.08
CA VAL A 5 -3.26 7.95 -0.82
C VAL A 5 -4.15 8.53 0.28
N GLU A 6 -4.93 9.56 -0.03
CA GLU A 6 -5.86 10.14 0.94
C GLU A 6 -6.88 9.11 1.43
N VAL A 7 -7.44 8.32 0.51
CA VAL A 7 -8.40 7.28 0.86
C VAL A 7 -7.77 6.22 1.76
N LEU A 8 -6.58 5.75 1.41
CA LEU A 8 -5.87 4.75 2.23
C LEU A 8 -5.54 5.29 3.62
N GLN A 9 -5.12 6.55 3.71
CA GLN A 9 -4.84 7.17 5.00
C GLN A 9 -6.10 7.34 5.85
N GLU A 10 -7.23 7.66 5.23
CA GLU A 10 -8.53 7.72 5.93
C GLU A 10 -8.96 6.35 6.45
N HIS A 11 -8.79 5.30 5.64
CA HIS A 11 -9.15 3.94 6.02
C HIS A 11 -8.22 3.38 7.11
N LYS A 12 -6.99 3.86 7.17
CA LYS A 12 -5.93 3.53 8.15
C LYS A 12 -5.34 2.15 7.97
N VAL A 13 -6.15 1.10 7.95
CA VAL A 13 -5.68 -0.26 7.74
C VAL A 13 -6.15 -0.73 6.37
N PHE A 14 -5.24 -1.29 5.61
CA PHE A 14 -5.55 -1.88 4.32
C PHE A 14 -4.84 -3.23 4.22
N TYR A 15 -5.28 -4.07 3.30
CA TYR A 15 -4.79 -5.44 3.17
C TYR A 15 -4.15 -5.62 1.82
N LEU A 16 -2.93 -6.14 1.81
CA LEU A 16 -2.17 -6.37 0.59
C LEU A 16 -2.10 -7.87 0.32
N ALA A 17 -2.54 -8.24 -0.88
CA ALA A 17 -2.50 -9.62 -1.34
C ALA A 17 -1.34 -9.82 -2.32
N THR A 18 -0.63 -10.91 -2.13
CA THR A 18 0.41 -11.41 -3.03
C THR A 18 0.07 -12.83 -3.45
N SER A 19 0.76 -13.33 -4.45
CA SER A 19 0.59 -14.72 -4.90
C SER A 19 1.95 -15.36 -5.10
N GLU A 20 2.13 -16.55 -4.53
CA GLU A 20 3.35 -17.33 -4.68
C GLU A 20 2.98 -18.77 -5.04
N ASN A 21 3.47 -19.25 -6.19
CA ASN A 21 3.14 -20.59 -6.68
C ASN A 21 1.63 -20.86 -6.71
N ASN A 22 0.86 -19.88 -7.19
CA ASN A 22 -0.61 -19.91 -7.26
C ASN A 22 -1.31 -19.97 -5.90
N VAL A 23 -0.60 -19.71 -4.79
CA VAL A 23 -1.20 -19.63 -3.46
C VAL A 23 -1.30 -18.16 -3.07
N PRO A 24 -2.50 -17.65 -2.79
CA PRO A 24 -2.65 -16.25 -2.35
C PRO A 24 -2.27 -16.08 -0.89
N HIS A 25 -1.69 -14.93 -0.59
CA HIS A 25 -1.36 -14.52 0.77
C HIS A 25 -1.86 -13.11 0.99
N VAL A 26 -2.41 -12.83 2.16
CA VAL A 26 -2.92 -11.50 2.49
C VAL A 26 -2.48 -11.09 3.90
N ARG A 27 -2.14 -9.82 4.09
CA ARG A 27 -1.72 -9.29 5.38
C ARG A 27 -2.08 -7.81 5.50
N PRO A 28 -2.23 -7.31 6.74
CA PRO A 28 -2.53 -5.90 6.95
C PRO A 28 -1.30 -5.01 6.79
N PHE A 29 -1.55 -3.81 6.30
CA PHE A 29 -0.59 -2.71 6.19
C PHE A 29 -1.25 -1.45 6.76
N GLY A 30 -0.44 -0.49 7.21
CA GLY A 30 -0.97 0.74 7.78
C GLY A 30 -0.29 2.01 7.33
N ALA A 31 0.85 1.92 6.65
CA ALA A 31 1.60 3.11 6.23
C ALA A 31 1.62 3.25 4.72
N VAL A 32 1.26 4.44 4.25
CA VAL A 32 1.27 4.78 2.83
C VAL A 32 1.59 6.25 2.68
N ALA A 33 2.38 6.60 1.67
CA ALA A 33 2.73 7.99 1.40
C ALA A 33 2.83 8.24 -0.11
N ALA A 34 2.50 9.47 -0.49
CA ALA A 34 2.76 9.96 -1.85
C ALA A 34 4.17 10.55 -1.89
N TYR A 35 4.94 10.18 -2.87
CA TYR A 35 6.27 10.74 -3.09
C TYR A 35 6.66 10.56 -4.56
N ASP A 36 7.13 11.64 -5.17
CA ASP A 36 7.63 11.62 -6.56
C ASP A 36 6.63 11.02 -7.56
N GLY A 37 5.35 11.40 -7.41
CA GLY A 37 4.28 10.95 -8.31
C GLY A 37 3.90 9.49 -8.18
N ARG A 38 4.28 8.84 -7.08
CA ARG A 38 4.03 7.41 -6.85
C ARG A 38 3.43 7.18 -5.48
N VAL A 39 2.80 6.02 -5.34
CA VAL A 39 2.25 5.55 -4.06
C VAL A 39 3.23 4.57 -3.44
N TRP A 40 3.75 4.92 -2.26
CA TRP A 40 4.79 4.16 -1.57
C TRP A 40 4.26 3.49 -0.31
N PHE A 41 4.79 2.30 -0.09
CA PHE A 41 4.50 1.47 1.08
C PHE A 41 5.82 1.02 1.70
N CYS A 42 5.74 0.46 2.91
CA CYS A 42 6.93 -0.05 3.58
C CYS A 42 6.70 -1.44 4.16
N THR A 43 7.79 -2.16 4.29
CA THR A 43 7.82 -3.46 4.96
C THR A 43 9.24 -3.71 5.47
N SER A 44 9.49 -4.90 5.96
CA SER A 44 10.84 -5.36 6.29
C SER A 44 11.26 -6.41 5.27
N ASP A 45 12.51 -6.36 4.83
CA ASP A 45 13.05 -7.37 3.91
C ASP A 45 13.20 -8.74 4.58
N GLN A 46 12.98 -8.82 5.90
CA GLN A 46 12.96 -10.07 6.65
C GLN A 46 11.59 -10.75 6.62
N LYS A 47 10.55 -10.05 6.13
CA LYS A 47 9.20 -10.60 6.07
C LYS A 47 8.95 -11.33 4.74
N ALA A 48 8.09 -12.35 4.80
CA ALA A 48 7.74 -13.16 3.63
C ALA A 48 7.18 -12.34 2.47
N VAL A 49 6.46 -11.26 2.76
CA VAL A 49 5.85 -10.41 1.73
C VAL A 49 6.91 -9.84 0.77
N CYS A 50 8.08 -9.49 1.28
CA CYS A 50 9.15 -8.93 0.46
C CYS A 50 9.64 -9.95 -0.57
N GLU A 51 9.86 -11.19 -0.12
CA GLU A 51 10.26 -12.28 -1.01
C GLU A 51 9.18 -12.63 -2.02
N GLN A 52 7.92 -12.62 -1.60
CA GLN A 52 6.79 -12.87 -2.50
C GLN A 52 6.70 -11.83 -3.60
N ILE A 53 6.88 -10.56 -3.26
CA ILE A 53 6.90 -9.45 -4.23
C ILE A 53 8.05 -9.62 -5.24
N ARG A 54 9.22 -10.03 -4.77
CA ARG A 54 10.37 -10.24 -5.66
C ARG A 54 10.10 -11.33 -6.68
N LYS A 55 9.45 -12.41 -6.27
CA LYS A 55 9.13 -13.54 -7.15
C LYS A 55 7.96 -13.23 -8.07
N ASN A 56 6.93 -12.56 -7.54
CA ASN A 56 5.75 -12.18 -8.30
C ASN A 56 5.30 -10.78 -7.88
N PRO A 57 5.61 -9.76 -8.67
CA PRO A 57 5.33 -8.38 -8.28
C PRO A 57 3.85 -7.98 -8.37
N GLN A 58 3.00 -8.81 -8.97
CA GLN A 58 1.59 -8.47 -9.10
C GLN A 58 0.91 -8.52 -7.74
N VAL A 59 0.32 -7.39 -7.32
CA VAL A 59 -0.32 -7.26 -6.01
C VAL A 59 -1.69 -6.61 -6.13
N GLU A 60 -2.50 -6.82 -5.09
CA GLU A 60 -3.78 -6.14 -4.96
C GLU A 60 -3.96 -5.71 -3.51
N ILE A 61 -4.48 -4.48 -3.34
CA ILE A 61 -4.77 -3.92 -2.03
C ILE A 61 -6.27 -3.68 -1.95
N ALA A 62 -6.85 -3.99 -0.79
CA ALA A 62 -8.24 -3.68 -0.49
C ALA A 62 -8.35 -3.00 0.86
N SER A 63 -9.27 -2.05 0.98
CA SER A 63 -9.59 -1.41 2.24
C SER A 63 -11.03 -0.95 2.24
N THR A 64 -11.60 -0.75 3.43
CA THR A 64 -12.96 -0.22 3.58
C THR A 64 -12.96 0.95 4.55
N GLY A 65 -13.83 1.92 4.28
CA GLY A 65 -14.11 3.01 5.21
C GLY A 65 -15.40 2.72 5.97
N PHE A 66 -15.65 3.57 6.97
CA PHE A 66 -16.87 3.51 7.79
C PHE A 66 -17.56 4.86 7.71
N GLY A 67 -18.89 4.89 7.89
CA GLY A 67 -19.66 6.11 7.85
C GLY A 67 -21.03 5.90 7.24
N ALA A 68 -21.68 6.99 6.86
CA ALA A 68 -23.01 6.96 6.27
C ALA A 68 -23.05 6.23 4.93
N GLU A 69 -21.95 6.28 4.18
CA GLU A 69 -21.78 5.60 2.91
C GLU A 69 -20.54 4.72 3.01
N VAL A 70 -20.74 3.41 3.14
CA VAL A 70 -19.61 2.48 3.18
C VAL A 70 -19.10 2.24 1.76
N LYS A 71 -17.84 2.58 1.54
CA LYS A 71 -17.17 2.36 0.26
C LYS A 71 -15.92 1.53 0.50
N TRP A 72 -15.55 0.75 -0.49
CA TRP A 72 -14.32 -0.04 -0.41
C TRP A 72 -13.41 0.27 -1.61
N LEU A 73 -12.12 0.19 -1.34
CA LEU A 73 -11.08 0.49 -2.31
C LEU A 73 -10.45 -0.79 -2.83
N ARG A 74 -10.22 -0.84 -4.12
CA ARG A 74 -9.36 -1.84 -4.74
C ARG A 74 -8.25 -1.12 -5.50
N LEU A 75 -7.01 -1.43 -5.15
CA LEU A 75 -5.82 -0.87 -5.79
C LEU A 75 -4.96 -2.02 -6.30
N THR A 76 -4.74 -2.06 -7.61
CA THR A 76 -3.91 -3.10 -8.23
C THR A 76 -2.67 -2.48 -8.85
N GLY A 77 -1.62 -3.25 -8.98
CA GLY A 77 -0.39 -2.80 -9.63
C GLY A 77 0.74 -3.80 -9.49
N LYS A 78 1.90 -3.39 -9.96
CA LYS A 78 3.13 -4.15 -9.82
C LYS A 78 4.01 -3.49 -8.76
N ALA A 79 4.33 -4.23 -7.71
CA ALA A 79 5.18 -3.73 -6.64
C ALA A 79 6.64 -3.69 -7.11
N VAL A 80 7.28 -2.55 -6.94
CA VAL A 80 8.69 -2.35 -7.28
C VAL A 80 9.42 -1.95 -6.01
N ILE A 81 10.32 -2.82 -5.54
CA ILE A 81 11.17 -2.53 -4.39
C ILE A 81 12.32 -1.66 -4.87
N GLU A 82 12.49 -0.51 -4.24
CA GLU A 82 13.53 0.44 -4.61
C GLU A 82 14.05 1.12 -3.37
N ASP A 83 15.36 1.13 -3.18
CA ASP A 83 15.97 1.87 -2.08
C ASP A 83 15.90 3.37 -2.40
N ASN A 84 15.06 4.08 -1.68
CA ASN A 84 14.79 5.49 -1.96
C ASN A 84 14.66 6.26 -0.65
N ALA A 85 15.66 7.09 -0.38
CA ALA A 85 15.73 7.87 0.87
C ALA A 85 14.56 8.84 1.02
N GLY A 86 14.13 9.47 -0.08
CA GLY A 86 13.00 10.40 -0.06
C GLY A 86 11.70 9.72 0.26
N ALA A 87 11.47 8.54 -0.31
CA ALA A 87 10.28 7.73 -0.03
C ALA A 87 10.27 7.26 1.42
N LYS A 88 11.42 6.80 1.95
CA LYS A 88 11.54 6.43 3.37
C LYS A 88 11.19 7.61 4.29
N ALA A 89 11.71 8.80 3.98
CA ALA A 89 11.41 9.99 4.75
C ALA A 89 9.91 10.34 4.70
N ALA A 90 9.28 10.21 3.55
CA ALA A 90 7.84 10.45 3.40
C ALA A 90 7.01 9.49 4.25
N ILE A 91 7.38 8.22 4.28
CA ILE A 91 6.70 7.21 5.13
C ILE A 91 6.88 7.55 6.62
N PHE A 92 8.09 7.89 7.05
CA PHE A 92 8.35 8.26 8.45
C PHE A 92 7.60 9.52 8.86
N LYS A 93 7.36 10.43 7.91
CA LYS A 93 6.61 11.66 8.20
C LYS A 93 5.14 11.36 8.52
N VAL A 94 4.52 10.41 7.80
CA VAL A 94 3.12 10.06 8.03
C VAL A 94 2.96 9.06 9.18
N MET A 95 4.01 8.31 9.54
CA MET A 95 3.97 7.31 10.62
C MET A 95 5.29 7.33 11.41
N PRO A 96 5.49 8.36 12.26
CA PRO A 96 6.76 8.52 12.98
C PRO A 96 7.15 7.36 13.89
N GLN A 97 6.16 6.60 14.41
CA GLN A 97 6.41 5.45 15.27
C GLN A 97 7.21 4.34 14.59
N LEU A 98 7.27 4.33 13.26
CA LEU A 98 8.08 3.36 12.52
C LEU A 98 9.57 3.53 12.82
N LYS A 99 10.03 4.75 13.12
CA LYS A 99 11.43 4.98 13.50
C LYS A 99 11.79 4.24 14.78
N VAL A 100 10.85 4.17 15.72
CA VAL A 100 11.04 3.44 16.97
C VAL A 100 11.02 1.93 16.71
N MET A 101 10.07 1.46 15.90
CA MET A 101 9.95 0.05 15.56
C MET A 101 11.19 -0.50 14.85
N TYR A 102 11.82 0.32 13.99
CA TYR A 102 12.98 -0.09 13.22
C TYR A 102 14.31 0.39 13.80
N ALA A 103 14.31 0.93 15.02
CA ALA A 103 15.54 1.34 15.71
C ALA A 103 16.48 0.14 15.84
N GLY A 104 17.72 0.29 15.35
CA GLY A 104 18.69 -0.79 15.31
C GLY A 104 18.50 -1.81 14.19
N LYS A 105 17.46 -1.65 13.37
CA LYS A 105 17.12 -2.52 12.24
C LYS A 105 16.81 -1.71 10.97
N MET A 106 17.32 -0.49 10.89
CA MET A 106 16.96 0.43 9.80
C MET A 106 17.42 -0.08 8.43
N ASP A 107 18.45 -0.92 8.37
CA ASP A 107 18.91 -1.56 7.16
C ASP A 107 17.91 -2.56 6.58
N HIS A 108 16.95 -3.03 7.39
CA HIS A 108 15.86 -3.91 6.95
C HIS A 108 14.60 -3.15 6.54
N PHE A 109 14.54 -1.85 6.81
CA PHE A 109 13.38 -1.04 6.43
C PHE A 109 13.36 -0.88 4.90
N THR A 110 12.31 -1.40 4.29
CA THR A 110 12.21 -1.53 2.84
C THR A 110 10.99 -0.76 2.35
N VAL A 111 11.14 -0.01 1.29
CA VAL A 111 10.02 0.68 0.64
C VAL A 111 9.80 0.15 -0.76
N PHE A 112 8.55 0.18 -1.20
CA PHE A 112 8.19 -0.21 -2.56
C PHE A 112 7.04 0.69 -3.03
N TYR A 113 6.95 0.85 -4.34
CA TYR A 113 5.84 1.57 -4.95
C TYR A 113 5.10 0.66 -5.92
N LEU A 114 3.91 1.09 -6.35
CA LEU A 114 3.15 0.35 -7.35
C LEU A 114 3.29 1.01 -8.71
N ALA A 115 3.83 0.24 -9.65
CA ALA A 115 3.87 0.62 -11.06
C ALA A 115 2.59 0.15 -11.74
N LYS A 116 2.16 0.88 -12.77
CA LYS A 116 0.94 0.57 -13.53
C LYS A 116 -0.27 0.40 -12.62
N ALA A 117 -0.37 1.28 -11.62
CA ALA A 117 -1.40 1.18 -10.60
C ALA A 117 -2.76 1.65 -11.13
N LYS A 118 -3.81 0.98 -10.65
CA LYS A 118 -5.19 1.36 -10.93
C LYS A 118 -5.99 1.24 -9.65
N ALA A 119 -6.75 2.28 -9.32
CA ALA A 119 -7.52 2.34 -8.09
C ALA A 119 -8.99 2.63 -8.39
N VAL A 120 -9.87 1.85 -7.78
CA VAL A 120 -11.33 2.02 -7.91
C VAL A 120 -11.94 2.03 -6.51
N LEU A 121 -12.75 3.05 -6.24
CA LEU A 121 -13.53 3.17 -5.01
C LEU A 121 -14.98 2.86 -5.33
N SER A 122 -15.53 1.82 -4.71
CA SER A 122 -16.87 1.31 -5.02
C SER A 122 -17.76 1.32 -3.78
N SER A 123 -19.07 1.51 -3.98
CA SER A 123 -20.03 1.25 -2.93
C SER A 123 -20.15 -0.27 -2.73
N VAL A 124 -20.49 -0.68 -1.50
CA VAL A 124 -20.54 -2.11 -1.14
C VAL A 124 -21.58 -2.86 -1.96
N ASP A 125 -22.69 -2.21 -2.31
CA ASP A 125 -23.75 -2.81 -3.13
C ASP A 125 -23.43 -2.83 -4.63
N GLY A 126 -22.29 -2.25 -5.03
CA GLY A 126 -21.88 -2.21 -6.44
C GLY A 126 -22.56 -1.17 -7.29
N SER A 127 -23.44 -0.33 -6.71
CA SER A 127 -24.23 0.65 -7.47
C SER A 127 -23.40 1.83 -7.99
N LYS A 128 -22.28 2.15 -7.31
CA LYS A 128 -21.41 3.28 -7.68
C LYS A 128 -19.97 2.85 -7.64
N ALA A 129 -19.21 3.32 -8.62
CA ALA A 129 -17.76 3.12 -8.68
C ALA A 129 -17.11 4.35 -9.29
N GLU A 130 -15.95 4.73 -8.75
CA GLU A 130 -15.17 5.83 -9.29
C GLU A 130 -13.69 5.49 -9.34
N GLU A 131 -13.01 5.89 -10.41
CA GLU A 131 -11.55 5.76 -10.47
C GLU A 131 -10.92 6.86 -9.62
N LEU A 132 -9.81 6.53 -8.96
CA LEU A 132 -9.06 7.47 -8.15
C LEU A 132 -7.76 7.84 -8.83
N THR A 133 -7.24 9.02 -8.51
CA THR A 133 -5.90 9.41 -8.96
C THR A 133 -4.83 8.67 -8.17
N ILE A 134 -3.69 8.43 -8.80
CA ILE A 134 -2.59 7.61 -8.25
C ILE A 134 -1.43 8.50 -7.82
N GLU A 135 -1.61 9.72 -7.64
CA GLU A 135 -0.51 10.58 -7.20
C GLU A 135 -0.48 10.81 -5.72
#